data_3eaa8776976c788526a18ad1ae01ebb4
#
_entry.id   3eaa8776976c788526a18ad1ae01ebb4
#
_cell.length_a   1.000
_cell.length_b   1.000
_cell.length_c   1.000
_cell.angle_alpha   90.00
_cell.angle_beta   90.00
_cell.angle_gamma   90.00
#
_symmetry.space_group_name_H-M   'P 1'
#
loop_
_entity.id
_entity.type
_entity.pdbx_description
1 polymer ?
#
loop_
_entity_poly.entity_id
_entity_poly.type
_entity_poly.pdbx_seq_one_letter_code
_entity_poly.pdbx_strand_id
1 'polypeptide(L)'
;MTTILVTGGTGTLGRLVTERLRADGHEVRVLSRHAQPYAVDLRAGGPGLARAVAGVDTVVHCASSPKGGDEEAARHLIEAARAAGVRHLVYISIVGVDQVPLGYYRSKLAVERLVEESGLGWTVLRATQFHELVLRVLQGAAKLPVMLLPAGVSDQPVEVAEVAARLAALAAAAPAGRVPDLGGPEVRTLPDLARSYLRVSGRRRRVVEVPLAGGAYRGFRAGGHLVREGAGEPEGGHGKVTFEEFLTERAERAGRAGRAGRAGRAGRAG
;
A
#
# COMPACT_ATOMS: atom_id res chain seq x y z
N MET A 1 -12.23 15.42 -17.82
CA MET A 1 -12.67 14.07 -17.41
C MET A 1 -11.72 13.08 -18.07
N THR A 2 -11.08 12.20 -17.30
CA THR A 2 -10.04 11.29 -17.77
C THR A 2 -10.48 9.87 -17.45
N THR A 3 -10.24 8.91 -18.34
CA THR A 3 -10.51 7.50 -18.10
C THR A 3 -9.28 6.85 -17.45
N ILE A 4 -9.43 6.37 -16.22
CA ILE A 4 -8.33 5.82 -15.41
C ILE A 4 -8.58 4.34 -15.10
N LEU A 5 -7.60 3.48 -15.37
CA LEU A 5 -7.63 2.08 -14.96
C LEU A 5 -6.86 1.90 -13.65
N VAL A 6 -7.49 1.32 -12.63
CA VAL A 6 -6.83 0.94 -11.38
C VAL A 6 -6.68 -0.57 -11.33
N THR A 7 -5.44 -1.05 -11.40
CA THR A 7 -5.17 -2.48 -11.19
C THR A 7 -5.07 -2.79 -9.72
N GLY A 8 -5.50 -3.98 -9.31
CA GLY A 8 -5.62 -4.29 -7.88
C GLY A 8 -6.68 -3.43 -7.16
N GLY A 9 -7.65 -2.89 -7.92
CA GLY A 9 -8.63 -1.92 -7.43
C GLY A 9 -9.62 -2.46 -6.38
N THR A 10 -9.61 -3.76 -6.09
CA THR A 10 -10.36 -4.38 -4.98
C THR A 10 -9.49 -4.59 -3.71
N GLY A 11 -8.18 -4.31 -3.79
CA GLY A 11 -7.26 -4.40 -2.66
C GLY A 11 -7.38 -3.23 -1.69
N THR A 12 -6.64 -3.29 -0.58
CA THR A 12 -6.67 -2.27 0.48
C THR A 12 -6.42 -0.85 -0.06
N LEU A 13 -5.35 -0.66 -0.81
CA LEU A 13 -5.00 0.64 -1.40
C LEU A 13 -5.85 0.94 -2.64
N GLY A 14 -5.93 -0.01 -3.60
CA GLY A 14 -6.59 0.24 -4.89
C GLY A 14 -8.07 0.61 -4.76
N ARG A 15 -8.77 0.08 -3.77
CA ARG A 15 -10.16 0.46 -3.46
C ARG A 15 -10.25 1.94 -3.07
N LEU A 16 -9.39 2.43 -2.21
CA LEU A 16 -9.38 3.83 -1.78
C LEU A 16 -8.97 4.77 -2.92
N VAL A 17 -7.99 4.36 -3.74
CA VAL A 17 -7.64 5.10 -4.97
C VAL A 17 -8.85 5.20 -5.91
N THR A 18 -9.55 4.09 -6.12
CA THR A 18 -10.76 4.04 -6.97
C THR A 18 -11.86 4.96 -6.45
N GLU A 19 -12.14 4.91 -5.14
CA GLU A 19 -13.13 5.76 -4.48
C GLU A 19 -12.77 7.24 -4.62
N ARG A 20 -11.52 7.59 -4.39
CA ARG A 20 -11.04 8.97 -4.50
C ARG A 20 -11.13 9.50 -5.93
N LEU A 21 -10.63 8.77 -6.92
CA LEU A 21 -10.68 9.19 -8.32
C LEU A 21 -12.11 9.36 -8.83
N ARG A 22 -13.04 8.51 -8.39
CA ARG A 22 -14.48 8.67 -8.71
C ARG A 22 -15.08 9.92 -8.05
N ALA A 23 -14.72 10.20 -6.81
CA ALA A 23 -15.15 11.42 -6.11
C ALA A 23 -14.61 12.68 -6.78
N ASP A 24 -13.42 12.61 -7.37
CA ASP A 24 -12.79 13.70 -8.14
C ASP A 24 -13.36 13.83 -9.59
N GLY A 25 -14.38 13.01 -9.96
CA GLY A 25 -15.10 13.12 -11.24
C GLY A 25 -14.45 12.38 -12.41
N HIS A 26 -13.53 11.46 -12.19
CA HIS A 26 -12.94 10.63 -13.23
C HIS A 26 -13.78 9.39 -13.55
N GLU A 27 -13.72 8.92 -14.80
CA GLU A 27 -14.20 7.57 -15.16
C GLU A 27 -13.16 6.55 -14.68
N VAL A 28 -13.58 5.64 -13.79
CA VAL A 28 -12.64 4.67 -13.20
C VAL A 28 -13.02 3.24 -13.50
N ARG A 29 -12.14 2.55 -14.22
CA ARG A 29 -12.20 1.10 -14.45
C ARG A 29 -11.39 0.37 -13.37
N VAL A 30 -12.00 -0.67 -12.81
CA VAL A 30 -11.37 -1.50 -11.77
C VAL A 30 -10.96 -2.82 -12.38
N LEU A 31 -9.67 -3.13 -12.37
CA LEU A 31 -9.14 -4.41 -12.79
C LEU A 31 -8.65 -5.20 -11.57
N SER A 32 -9.21 -6.38 -11.40
CA SER A 32 -8.75 -7.36 -10.43
C SER A 32 -9.15 -8.77 -10.87
N ARG A 33 -8.67 -9.80 -10.20
CA ARG A 33 -9.00 -11.19 -10.55
C ARG A 33 -10.48 -11.54 -10.43
N HIS A 34 -11.25 -10.72 -9.70
CA HIS A 34 -12.66 -11.02 -9.37
C HIS A 34 -13.62 -9.86 -9.66
N ALA A 35 -13.14 -8.70 -10.11
CA ALA A 35 -13.99 -7.53 -10.37
C ALA A 35 -14.54 -7.55 -11.80
N GLN A 36 -15.87 -7.60 -11.94
CA GLN A 36 -16.52 -7.41 -13.24
C GLN A 36 -16.58 -5.90 -13.59
N PRO A 37 -16.50 -5.53 -14.87
CA PRO A 37 -16.36 -6.37 -16.05
C PRO A 37 -14.92 -6.80 -16.38
N TYR A 38 -13.91 -6.36 -15.61
CA TYR A 38 -12.50 -6.60 -15.89
C TYR A 38 -11.89 -7.60 -14.89
N ALA A 39 -12.47 -8.80 -14.82
CA ALA A 39 -11.92 -9.91 -14.06
C ALA A 39 -10.73 -10.51 -14.83
N VAL A 40 -9.51 -10.01 -14.55
CA VAL A 40 -8.28 -10.38 -15.26
C VAL A 40 -7.17 -10.72 -14.27
N ASP A 41 -6.48 -11.83 -14.51
CA ASP A 41 -5.17 -12.08 -13.91
C ASP A 41 -4.09 -11.44 -14.79
N LEU A 42 -3.43 -10.41 -14.26
CA LEU A 42 -2.36 -9.69 -14.96
C LEU A 42 -1.21 -10.62 -15.38
N ARG A 43 -0.95 -11.70 -14.63
CA ARG A 43 0.10 -12.66 -14.95
C ARG A 43 -0.22 -13.48 -16.20
N ALA A 44 -1.49 -13.70 -16.48
CA ALA A 44 -1.92 -14.39 -17.68
C ALA A 44 -1.93 -13.48 -18.93
N GLY A 45 -2.04 -12.15 -18.73
CA GLY A 45 -2.20 -11.21 -19.83
C GLY A 45 -3.46 -11.45 -20.67
N GLY A 46 -3.32 -11.31 -21.98
CA GLY A 46 -4.33 -11.74 -22.95
C GLY A 46 -5.45 -10.72 -23.25
N PRO A 47 -6.50 -11.14 -24.00
CA PRO A 47 -7.49 -10.23 -24.58
C PRO A 47 -8.36 -9.49 -23.55
N GLY A 48 -8.51 -10.06 -22.35
CA GLY A 48 -9.21 -9.40 -21.25
C GLY A 48 -8.49 -8.13 -20.77
N LEU A 49 -7.15 -8.20 -20.70
CA LEU A 49 -6.31 -7.05 -20.36
C LEU A 49 -6.34 -5.99 -21.46
N ALA A 50 -6.23 -6.39 -22.73
CA ALA A 50 -6.34 -5.47 -23.86
C ALA A 50 -7.68 -4.70 -23.85
N ARG A 51 -8.79 -5.36 -23.56
CA ARG A 51 -10.11 -4.70 -23.41
C ARG A 51 -10.14 -3.74 -22.22
N ALA A 52 -9.50 -4.08 -21.11
CA ALA A 52 -9.49 -3.23 -19.93
C ALA A 52 -8.74 -1.90 -20.16
N VAL A 53 -7.65 -1.93 -20.93
CA VAL A 53 -6.81 -0.74 -21.21
C VAL A 53 -7.29 0.06 -22.43
N ALA A 54 -8.18 -0.46 -23.26
CA ALA A 54 -8.64 0.23 -24.46
C ALA A 54 -9.30 1.59 -24.14
N GLY A 55 -8.79 2.69 -24.70
CA GLY A 55 -9.30 4.05 -24.45
C GLY A 55 -9.04 4.57 -23.03
N VAL A 56 -8.08 4.00 -22.31
CA VAL A 56 -7.63 4.48 -20.99
C VAL A 56 -6.54 5.53 -21.19
N ASP A 57 -6.64 6.65 -20.50
CA ASP A 57 -5.64 7.71 -20.49
C ASP A 57 -4.50 7.43 -19.51
N THR A 58 -4.86 6.99 -18.31
CA THR A 58 -3.92 6.75 -17.19
C THR A 58 -4.15 5.38 -16.55
N VAL A 59 -3.08 4.69 -16.24
CA VAL A 59 -3.12 3.45 -15.43
C VAL A 59 -2.51 3.70 -14.07
N VAL A 60 -3.22 3.35 -12.99
CA VAL A 60 -2.67 3.30 -11.62
C VAL A 60 -2.44 1.84 -11.25
N HIS A 61 -1.17 1.45 -11.15
CA HIS A 61 -0.78 0.08 -10.88
C HIS A 61 -0.60 -0.18 -9.38
N CYS A 62 -1.68 -0.67 -8.72
CA CYS A 62 -1.69 -1.05 -7.31
C CYS A 62 -1.65 -2.58 -7.10
N ALA A 63 -1.77 -3.38 -8.16
CA ALA A 63 -1.73 -4.83 -8.04
C ALA A 63 -0.34 -5.30 -7.61
N SER A 64 -0.29 -6.17 -6.62
CA SER A 64 0.96 -6.77 -6.13
C SER A 64 0.68 -8.08 -5.39
N SER A 65 1.67 -8.97 -5.36
CA SER A 65 1.58 -10.27 -4.70
C SER A 65 2.87 -10.59 -3.93
N PRO A 66 2.82 -10.77 -2.62
CA PRO A 66 3.97 -11.25 -1.84
C PRO A 66 4.47 -12.64 -2.27
N LYS A 67 3.65 -13.37 -3.04
CA LYS A 67 3.98 -14.71 -3.57
C LYS A 67 4.75 -14.65 -4.89
N GLY A 68 5.08 -13.44 -5.38
CA GLY A 68 5.77 -13.23 -6.66
C GLY A 68 4.83 -13.10 -7.87
N GLY A 69 5.44 -12.91 -9.04
CA GLY A 69 4.75 -12.70 -10.31
C GLY A 69 4.44 -11.24 -10.64
N ASP A 70 4.91 -10.29 -9.82
CA ASP A 70 4.68 -8.85 -10.05
C ASP A 70 5.40 -8.36 -11.31
N GLU A 71 6.60 -8.88 -11.61
CA GLU A 71 7.35 -8.52 -12.83
C GLU A 71 6.64 -8.98 -14.10
N GLU A 72 6.15 -10.22 -14.14
CA GLU A 72 5.38 -10.76 -15.25
C GLU A 72 4.08 -9.97 -15.47
N ALA A 73 3.35 -9.71 -14.37
CA ALA A 73 2.14 -8.89 -14.39
C ALA A 73 2.40 -7.47 -14.92
N ALA A 74 3.53 -6.86 -14.53
CA ALA A 74 3.92 -5.54 -14.98
C ALA A 74 4.29 -5.52 -16.46
N ARG A 75 5.02 -6.53 -16.97
CA ARG A 75 5.36 -6.63 -18.41
C ARG A 75 4.10 -6.71 -19.27
N HIS A 76 3.15 -7.59 -18.93
CA HIS A 76 1.89 -7.70 -19.67
C HIS A 76 1.08 -6.40 -19.61
N LEU A 77 1.02 -5.75 -18.43
CA LEU A 77 0.33 -4.47 -18.28
C LEU A 77 0.96 -3.36 -19.15
N ILE A 78 2.28 -3.23 -19.14
CA ILE A 78 3.02 -2.23 -19.89
C ILE A 78 2.84 -2.47 -21.41
N GLU A 79 2.96 -3.71 -21.86
CA GLU A 79 2.74 -4.08 -23.27
C GLU A 79 1.33 -3.71 -23.74
N ALA A 80 0.31 -4.09 -22.97
CA ALA A 80 -1.09 -3.77 -23.28
C ALA A 80 -1.34 -2.25 -23.24
N ALA A 81 -0.79 -1.54 -22.26
CA ALA A 81 -0.91 -0.09 -22.12
C ALA A 81 -0.27 0.66 -23.30
N ARG A 82 0.92 0.22 -23.74
CA ARG A 82 1.60 0.78 -24.94
C ARG A 82 0.77 0.56 -26.20
N ALA A 83 0.27 -0.66 -26.41
CA ALA A 83 -0.55 -0.99 -27.57
C ALA A 83 -1.86 -0.18 -27.61
N ALA A 84 -2.41 0.17 -26.46
CA ALA A 84 -3.63 1.00 -26.33
C ALA A 84 -3.38 2.50 -26.36
N GLY A 85 -2.13 2.97 -26.41
CA GLY A 85 -1.78 4.39 -26.39
C GLY A 85 -2.00 5.07 -25.04
N VAL A 86 -1.92 4.34 -23.93
CA VAL A 86 -1.97 4.91 -22.57
C VAL A 86 -0.85 5.94 -22.42
N ARG A 87 -1.19 7.12 -21.90
CA ARG A 87 -0.25 8.24 -21.81
C ARG A 87 0.52 8.29 -20.50
N HIS A 88 -0.05 7.74 -19.41
CA HIS A 88 0.53 7.84 -18.08
C HIS A 88 0.37 6.53 -17.30
N LEU A 89 1.48 6.02 -16.75
CA LEU A 89 1.52 4.86 -15.85
C LEU A 89 2.00 5.30 -14.46
N VAL A 90 1.13 5.27 -13.48
CA VAL A 90 1.43 5.57 -12.07
C VAL A 90 1.64 4.26 -11.32
N TYR A 91 2.77 4.10 -10.64
CA TYR A 91 3.11 2.90 -9.90
C TYR A 91 3.35 3.18 -8.42
N ILE A 92 2.77 2.34 -7.54
CA ILE A 92 3.05 2.35 -6.11
C ILE A 92 4.14 1.36 -5.75
N SER A 93 5.23 1.86 -5.18
CA SER A 93 6.35 1.08 -4.70
C SER A 93 6.57 1.26 -3.20
N ILE A 94 7.72 0.82 -2.68
CA ILE A 94 8.00 0.81 -1.25
C ILE A 94 9.31 1.56 -0.99
N VAL A 95 9.36 2.36 0.05
CA VAL A 95 10.61 3.01 0.52
C VAL A 95 11.63 1.95 0.89
N GLY A 96 12.85 2.09 0.39
CA GLY A 96 13.97 1.19 0.69
C GLY A 96 14.05 -0.09 -0.13
N VAL A 97 13.30 -0.21 -1.24
CA VAL A 97 13.39 -1.38 -2.14
C VAL A 97 14.80 -1.61 -2.70
N ASP A 98 15.61 -0.56 -2.76
CA ASP A 98 17.01 -0.55 -3.18
C ASP A 98 18.02 -0.71 -2.03
N GLN A 99 17.57 -0.65 -0.77
CA GLN A 99 18.44 -0.68 0.41
C GLN A 99 18.28 -1.96 1.25
N VAL A 100 17.06 -2.51 1.30
CA VAL A 100 16.75 -3.70 2.11
C VAL A 100 16.69 -4.94 1.22
N PRO A 101 17.62 -5.90 1.34
CA PRO A 101 17.69 -7.08 0.47
C PRO A 101 16.63 -8.14 0.82
N LEU A 102 15.37 -7.78 0.68
CA LEU A 102 14.21 -8.65 0.84
C LEU A 102 13.70 -9.08 -0.55
N GLY A 103 13.31 -10.35 -0.72
CA GLY A 103 12.86 -10.87 -2.02
C GLY A 103 11.72 -10.06 -2.62
N TYR A 104 10.72 -9.74 -1.83
CA TYR A 104 9.60 -8.90 -2.26
C TYR A 104 10.03 -7.47 -2.69
N TYR A 105 11.01 -6.87 -1.99
CA TYR A 105 11.54 -5.56 -2.35
C TYR A 105 12.30 -5.59 -3.68
N ARG A 106 13.07 -6.65 -3.93
CA ARG A 106 13.73 -6.84 -5.23
C ARG A 106 12.74 -6.93 -6.38
N SER A 107 11.63 -7.65 -6.19
CA SER A 107 10.57 -7.71 -7.20
C SER A 107 9.94 -6.33 -7.44
N LYS A 108 9.68 -5.56 -6.38
CA LYS A 108 9.17 -4.18 -6.51
C LYS A 108 10.15 -3.27 -7.27
N LEU A 109 11.45 -3.34 -6.96
CA LEU A 109 12.49 -2.60 -7.66
C LEU A 109 12.59 -3.01 -9.14
N ALA A 110 12.45 -4.29 -9.45
CA ALA A 110 12.43 -4.76 -10.83
C ALA A 110 11.23 -4.20 -11.60
N VAL A 111 10.06 -4.10 -10.97
CA VAL A 111 8.88 -3.45 -11.57
C VAL A 111 9.11 -1.94 -11.77
N GLU A 112 9.75 -1.23 -10.82
CA GLU A 112 10.11 0.19 -11.04
C GLU A 112 10.92 0.35 -12.34
N ARG A 113 11.95 -0.47 -12.54
CA ARG A 113 12.77 -0.42 -13.76
C ARG A 113 11.97 -0.69 -15.03
N LEU A 114 11.05 -1.67 -14.99
CA LEU A 114 10.15 -1.94 -16.12
C LEU A 114 9.25 -0.74 -16.43
N VAL A 115 8.78 -0.02 -15.41
CA VAL A 115 7.97 1.20 -15.56
C VAL A 115 8.81 2.33 -16.16
N GLU A 116 10.02 2.55 -15.65
CA GLU A 116 10.98 3.56 -16.14
C GLU A 116 11.35 3.32 -17.62
N GLU A 117 11.56 2.06 -17.99
CA GLU A 117 11.94 1.63 -19.35
C GLU A 117 10.72 1.42 -20.27
N SER A 118 9.51 1.65 -19.80
CA SER A 118 8.27 1.34 -20.53
C SER A 118 8.05 2.12 -21.81
N GLY A 119 8.71 3.27 -21.97
CA GLY A 119 8.44 4.21 -23.07
C GLY A 119 7.11 4.96 -22.94
N LEU A 120 6.37 4.78 -21.83
CA LEU A 120 5.20 5.57 -21.47
C LEU A 120 5.62 6.78 -20.62
N GLY A 121 4.79 7.81 -20.53
CA GLY A 121 4.89 8.76 -19.41
C GLY A 121 4.67 8.01 -18.11
N TRP A 122 5.52 8.20 -17.10
CA TRP A 122 5.42 7.42 -15.87
C TRP A 122 5.60 8.27 -14.61
N THR A 123 5.04 7.76 -13.51
CA THR A 123 5.24 8.30 -12.16
C THR A 123 5.36 7.15 -11.17
N VAL A 124 6.42 7.14 -10.36
CA VAL A 124 6.63 6.16 -9.28
C VAL A 124 6.56 6.88 -7.94
N LEU A 125 5.65 6.44 -7.08
CA LEU A 125 5.57 6.83 -5.68
C LEU A 125 6.06 5.66 -4.82
N ARG A 126 7.02 5.90 -3.94
CA ARG A 126 7.36 4.96 -2.86
C ARG A 126 6.69 5.40 -1.57
N ALA A 127 6.05 4.47 -0.88
CA ALA A 127 5.48 4.71 0.44
C ALA A 127 6.12 3.78 1.48
N THR A 128 6.12 4.21 2.75
CA THR A 128 6.51 3.35 3.88
C THR A 128 5.42 2.31 4.17
N GLN A 129 5.57 1.52 5.22
CA GLN A 129 4.63 0.44 5.55
C GLN A 129 3.28 1.00 5.97
N PHE A 130 2.18 0.42 5.47
CA PHE A 130 0.84 0.83 5.89
C PHE A 130 0.56 0.42 7.33
N HIS A 131 -0.20 1.23 8.06
CA HIS A 131 -0.67 0.93 9.41
C HIS A 131 -1.28 -0.46 9.53
N GLU A 132 -2.05 -0.90 8.55
CA GLU A 132 -2.68 -2.23 8.53
C GLU A 132 -1.68 -3.38 8.49
N LEU A 133 -0.55 -3.20 7.81
CA LEU A 133 0.49 -4.22 7.75
C LEU A 133 1.18 -4.34 9.12
N VAL A 134 1.57 -3.21 9.71
CA VAL A 134 2.17 -3.16 11.04
C VAL A 134 1.21 -3.77 12.07
N LEU A 135 -0.06 -3.39 12.05
CA LEU A 135 -1.07 -3.96 12.93
C LEU A 135 -1.18 -5.48 12.77
N ARG A 136 -1.18 -6.01 11.56
CA ARG A 136 -1.22 -7.47 11.32
C ARG A 136 -0.01 -8.19 11.91
N VAL A 137 1.17 -7.62 11.77
CA VAL A 137 2.41 -8.17 12.35
C VAL A 137 2.30 -8.21 13.88
N LEU A 138 1.88 -7.11 14.50
CA LEU A 138 1.71 -7.02 15.95
C LEU A 138 0.61 -7.95 16.47
N GLN A 139 -0.52 -8.07 15.76
CA GLN A 139 -1.57 -9.04 16.07
C GLN A 139 -1.08 -10.48 15.99
N GLY A 140 -0.23 -10.79 15.01
CA GLY A 140 0.42 -12.09 14.89
C GLY A 140 1.32 -12.39 16.09
N ALA A 141 2.20 -11.45 16.44
CA ALA A 141 3.10 -11.57 17.59
C ALA A 141 2.35 -11.68 18.93
N ALA A 142 1.23 -10.98 19.09
CA ALA A 142 0.41 -10.99 20.30
C ALA A 142 -0.42 -12.29 20.50
N LYS A 143 -0.38 -13.23 19.57
CA LYS A 143 -0.94 -14.58 19.77
C LYS A 143 -0.13 -15.40 20.78
N LEU A 144 1.15 -15.08 20.91
CA LEU A 144 2.06 -15.70 21.87
C LEU A 144 1.97 -15.00 23.24
N PRO A 145 2.31 -15.68 24.33
CA PRO A 145 2.37 -15.09 25.67
C PRO A 145 3.37 -13.93 25.77
N VAL A 146 4.44 -14.01 24.98
CA VAL A 146 5.50 -13.00 24.86
C VAL A 146 5.58 -12.58 23.38
N MET A 147 5.49 -11.28 23.12
CA MET A 147 5.72 -10.73 21.80
C MET A 147 7.22 -10.61 21.54
N LEU A 148 7.73 -11.44 20.64
CA LEU A 148 9.11 -11.38 20.18
C LEU A 148 9.18 -10.45 18.96
N LEU A 149 9.98 -9.39 19.06
CA LEU A 149 10.15 -8.39 18.00
C LEU A 149 11.63 -8.25 17.63
N PRO A 150 11.96 -7.95 16.36
CA PRO A 150 13.33 -7.68 15.94
C PRO A 150 13.96 -6.52 16.71
N ALA A 151 15.12 -6.77 17.31
CA ALA A 151 15.82 -5.77 18.13
C ALA A 151 16.35 -4.59 17.31
N GLY A 152 16.15 -3.38 17.83
CA GLY A 152 16.67 -2.15 17.22
C GLY A 152 16.10 -1.80 15.87
N VAL A 153 14.91 -2.31 15.52
CA VAL A 153 14.18 -1.93 14.30
C VAL A 153 13.11 -0.91 14.66
N SER A 154 13.09 0.19 13.90
CA SER A 154 12.02 1.18 13.90
C SER A 154 11.20 1.08 12.62
N ASP A 155 10.00 1.63 12.61
CA ASP A 155 9.15 1.72 11.44
C ASP A 155 8.52 3.13 11.38
N GLN A 156 8.04 3.51 10.20
CA GLN A 156 7.40 4.80 9.94
C GLN A 156 6.05 4.56 9.26
N PRO A 157 5.06 4.01 9.99
CA PRO A 157 3.82 3.57 9.39
C PRO A 157 3.00 4.74 8.83
N VAL A 158 2.43 4.57 7.64
CA VAL A 158 1.64 5.58 6.94
C VAL A 158 0.17 5.13 6.79
N GLU A 159 -0.74 6.10 6.83
CA GLU A 159 -2.16 5.84 6.58
C GLU A 159 -2.43 5.57 5.10
N VAL A 160 -3.07 4.45 4.80
CA VAL A 160 -3.33 4.01 3.42
C VAL A 160 -4.23 4.98 2.64
N ALA A 161 -5.12 5.70 3.32
CA ALA A 161 -5.97 6.71 2.69
C ALA A 161 -5.17 7.94 2.22
N GLU A 162 -4.11 8.32 2.94
CA GLU A 162 -3.22 9.41 2.54
C GLU A 162 -2.39 9.01 1.31
N VAL A 163 -1.91 7.77 1.27
CA VAL A 163 -1.23 7.22 0.07
C VAL A 163 -2.18 7.17 -1.12
N ALA A 164 -3.43 6.78 -0.90
CA ALA A 164 -4.46 6.75 -1.95
C ALA A 164 -4.76 8.15 -2.49
N ALA A 165 -4.87 9.15 -1.62
CA ALA A 165 -5.08 10.54 -2.02
C ALA A 165 -3.89 11.07 -2.86
N ARG A 166 -2.65 10.77 -2.45
CA ARG A 166 -1.45 11.15 -3.21
C ARG A 166 -1.41 10.48 -4.58
N LEU A 167 -1.70 9.18 -4.66
CA LEU A 167 -1.76 8.45 -5.94
C LEU A 167 -2.85 8.99 -6.87
N ALA A 168 -4.03 9.34 -6.35
CA ALA A 168 -5.10 9.93 -7.13
C ALA A 168 -4.67 11.28 -7.70
N ALA A 169 -4.06 12.15 -6.90
CA ALA A 169 -3.53 13.41 -7.37
C ALA A 169 -2.45 13.23 -8.45
N LEU A 170 -1.53 12.28 -8.29
CA LEU A 170 -0.51 11.95 -9.28
C LEU A 170 -1.11 11.40 -10.57
N ALA A 171 -2.16 10.60 -10.48
CA ALA A 171 -2.84 10.04 -11.65
C ALA A 171 -3.58 11.09 -12.49
N ALA A 172 -4.02 12.17 -11.86
CA ALA A 172 -4.67 13.32 -12.52
C ALA A 172 -3.66 14.34 -13.08
N ALA A 173 -2.40 14.27 -12.65
CA ALA A 173 -1.33 15.18 -13.08
C ALA A 173 -0.58 14.64 -14.30
N ALA A 174 0.36 15.44 -14.82
CA ALA A 174 1.30 15.00 -15.84
C ALA A 174 2.32 13.99 -15.27
N PRO A 175 2.92 13.13 -16.11
CA PRO A 175 4.01 12.26 -15.70
C PRO A 175 5.16 13.03 -15.04
N ALA A 176 5.62 12.58 -13.88
CA ALA A 176 6.61 13.29 -13.07
C ALA A 176 7.86 12.47 -12.71
N GLY A 177 8.00 11.27 -13.32
CA GLY A 177 9.11 10.40 -13.00
C GLY A 177 9.02 9.88 -11.56
N ARG A 178 10.15 9.70 -10.90
CA ARG A 178 10.17 9.35 -9.49
C ARG A 178 9.88 10.59 -8.63
N VAL A 179 8.76 10.56 -7.92
CA VAL A 179 8.37 11.61 -6.99
C VAL A 179 8.93 11.36 -5.58
N PRO A 180 8.97 12.37 -4.70
CA PRO A 180 9.39 12.22 -3.30
C PRO A 180 8.64 11.10 -2.59
N ASP A 181 9.38 10.38 -1.72
CA ASP A 181 8.86 9.28 -0.93
C ASP A 181 7.82 9.77 0.08
N LEU A 182 6.80 8.96 0.35
CA LEU A 182 5.75 9.26 1.32
C LEU A 182 5.88 8.37 2.56
N GLY A 183 6.18 8.95 3.71
CA GLY A 183 6.24 8.28 5.00
C GLY A 183 5.11 8.65 5.93
N GLY A 184 4.94 7.89 7.02
CA GLY A 184 4.08 8.30 8.13
C GLY A 184 4.68 9.49 8.90
N PRO A 185 3.91 10.11 9.81
CA PRO A 185 4.34 11.30 10.53
C PRO A 185 5.43 11.04 11.57
N GLU A 186 5.59 9.80 12.01
CA GLU A 186 6.46 9.44 13.13
C GLU A 186 7.29 8.20 12.81
N VAL A 187 8.58 8.26 13.13
CA VAL A 187 9.44 7.08 13.22
C VAL A 187 9.36 6.53 14.65
N ARG A 188 8.88 5.29 14.81
CA ARG A 188 8.68 4.65 16.11
C ARG A 188 9.38 3.29 16.17
N THR A 189 9.93 2.93 17.32
CA THR A 189 10.48 1.58 17.51
C THR A 189 9.37 0.52 17.48
N LEU A 190 9.68 -0.70 17.01
CA LEU A 190 8.70 -1.79 17.04
C LEU A 190 8.13 -2.07 18.44
N PRO A 191 8.93 -2.02 19.54
CA PRO A 191 8.41 -2.08 20.90
C PRO A 191 7.40 -0.98 21.24
N ASP A 192 7.62 0.26 20.80
CA ASP A 192 6.67 1.35 21.07
C ASP A 192 5.35 1.18 20.31
N LEU A 193 5.42 0.79 19.04
CA LEU A 193 4.23 0.43 18.24
C LEU A 193 3.46 -0.74 18.90
N ALA A 194 4.18 -1.75 19.41
CA ALA A 194 3.58 -2.86 20.15
C ALA A 194 2.90 -2.42 21.45
N ARG A 195 3.52 -1.53 22.22
CA ARG A 195 2.91 -0.98 23.44
C ARG A 195 1.65 -0.18 23.15
N SER A 196 1.64 0.66 22.08
CA SER A 196 0.45 1.37 21.63
C SER A 196 -0.67 0.39 21.23
N TYR A 197 -0.34 -0.66 20.46
CA TYR A 197 -1.30 -1.71 20.11
C TYR A 197 -1.88 -2.42 21.36
N LEU A 198 -1.02 -2.82 22.31
CA LEU A 198 -1.46 -3.51 23.53
C LEU A 198 -2.37 -2.63 24.39
N ARG A 199 -2.04 -1.33 24.52
CA ARG A 199 -2.84 -0.34 25.26
C ARG A 199 -4.24 -0.20 24.66
N VAL A 200 -4.34 0.07 23.36
CA VAL A 200 -5.63 0.28 22.69
C VAL A 200 -6.47 -0.99 22.65
N SER A 201 -5.84 -2.16 22.45
CA SER A 201 -6.55 -3.45 22.41
C SER A 201 -6.92 -4.03 23.79
N GLY A 202 -6.48 -3.41 24.89
CA GLY A 202 -6.68 -3.91 26.27
C GLY A 202 -5.92 -5.21 26.56
N ARG A 203 -4.97 -5.59 25.72
CA ARG A 203 -4.20 -6.84 25.88
C ARG A 203 -2.98 -6.61 26.77
N ARG A 204 -2.62 -7.64 27.54
CA ARG A 204 -1.41 -7.65 28.36
C ARG A 204 -0.44 -8.71 27.83
N ARG A 205 0.70 -8.27 27.28
CA ARG A 205 1.78 -9.15 26.80
C ARG A 205 3.13 -8.52 27.16
N ARG A 206 4.11 -9.35 27.45
CA ARG A 206 5.51 -8.91 27.54
C ARG A 206 6.02 -8.69 26.12
N VAL A 207 6.71 -7.58 25.91
CA VAL A 207 7.40 -7.26 24.66
C VAL A 207 8.89 -7.49 24.89
N VAL A 208 9.50 -8.33 24.06
CA VAL A 208 10.92 -8.67 24.16
C VAL A 208 11.55 -8.50 22.78
N GLU A 209 12.65 -7.78 22.74
CA GLU A 209 13.45 -7.61 21.54
C GLU A 209 14.43 -8.77 21.38
N VAL A 210 14.50 -9.32 20.17
CA VAL A 210 15.37 -10.45 19.84
C VAL A 210 16.27 -10.05 18.67
N PRO A 211 17.59 -10.15 18.81
CA PRO A 211 18.49 -9.92 17.70
C PRO A 211 18.29 -11.02 16.66
N LEU A 212 18.19 -10.61 15.39
CA LEU A 212 18.07 -11.52 14.26
C LEU A 212 19.35 -11.50 13.42
N ALA A 213 19.48 -12.42 12.49
CA ALA A 213 20.57 -12.49 11.53
C ALA A 213 20.07 -12.25 10.10
N GLY A 214 20.97 -11.91 9.20
CA GLY A 214 20.69 -11.78 7.76
C GLY A 214 20.68 -10.36 7.24
N GLY A 215 20.74 -10.25 5.91
CA GLY A 215 20.86 -8.95 5.22
C GLY A 215 19.62 -8.10 5.36
N ALA A 216 18.43 -8.68 5.23
CA ALA A 216 17.17 -7.96 5.37
C ALA A 216 17.03 -7.33 6.77
N TYR A 217 17.32 -8.10 7.82
CA TYR A 217 17.31 -7.56 9.19
C TYR A 217 18.30 -6.39 9.37
N ARG A 218 19.53 -6.53 8.85
CA ARG A 218 20.50 -5.42 8.90
C ARG A 218 20.00 -4.18 8.16
N GLY A 219 19.36 -4.36 6.99
CA GLY A 219 18.78 -3.25 6.24
C GLY A 219 17.63 -2.54 7.01
N PHE A 220 16.73 -3.30 7.62
CA PHE A 220 15.67 -2.74 8.47
C PHE A 220 16.23 -2.04 9.70
N ARG A 221 17.19 -2.65 10.40
CA ARG A 221 17.84 -2.05 11.57
C ARG A 221 18.61 -0.78 11.24
N ALA A 222 19.16 -0.67 10.03
CA ALA A 222 19.82 0.53 9.53
C ALA A 222 18.85 1.64 9.08
N GLY A 223 17.52 1.41 9.17
CA GLY A 223 16.52 2.37 8.76
C GLY A 223 16.37 2.51 7.23
N GLY A 224 16.85 1.52 6.45
CA GLY A 224 16.82 1.60 4.99
C GLY A 224 15.40 1.68 4.37
N HIS A 225 14.36 1.45 5.14
CA HIS A 225 12.93 1.50 4.75
C HIS A 225 12.20 2.74 5.32
N LEU A 226 12.92 3.68 5.91
CA LEU A 226 12.39 4.92 6.45
C LEU A 226 12.63 6.05 5.45
N VAL A 227 11.75 7.03 5.40
CA VAL A 227 11.97 8.27 4.66
C VAL A 227 13.08 9.05 5.37
N ARG A 228 14.11 9.43 4.62
CA ARG A 228 15.22 10.21 5.17
C ARG A 228 14.82 11.66 5.31
N GLU A 229 15.22 12.29 6.41
CA GLU A 229 15.09 13.74 6.57
C GLU A 229 15.80 14.46 5.40
N GLY A 230 15.10 15.40 4.78
CA GLY A 230 15.60 16.13 3.60
C GLY A 230 15.36 15.45 2.25
N ALA A 231 14.83 14.23 2.18
CA ALA A 231 14.46 13.56 0.94
C ALA A 231 12.98 13.76 0.56
N GLY A 232 12.19 14.39 1.42
CA GLY A 232 10.79 14.73 1.19
C GLY A 232 10.60 16.21 0.88
N GLU A 233 9.55 16.54 0.15
CA GLU A 233 9.16 17.93 -0.07
C GLU A 233 8.78 18.63 1.24
N PRO A 234 9.00 19.97 1.36
CA PRO A 234 8.59 20.76 2.52
C PRO A 234 7.07 20.74 2.77
N GLU A 235 6.27 20.44 1.75
CA GLU A 235 4.81 20.35 1.84
C GLU A 235 4.32 19.04 1.20
N GLY A 236 4.20 17.96 1.99
CA GLY A 236 3.50 16.72 1.58
C GLY A 236 4.27 15.41 1.69
N GLY A 237 5.53 15.40 2.14
CA GLY A 237 6.36 14.19 2.24
C GLY A 237 6.03 13.27 3.42
N HIS A 238 5.16 13.71 4.34
CA HIS A 238 4.72 12.90 5.48
C HIS A 238 3.21 12.89 5.61
N GLY A 239 2.66 11.72 5.95
CA GLY A 239 1.28 11.57 6.38
C GLY A 239 1.04 12.32 7.70
N LYS A 240 -0.22 12.46 8.06
CA LYS A 240 -0.64 13.19 9.28
C LYS A 240 -1.17 12.25 10.34
N VAL A 241 -1.73 11.11 9.93
CA VAL A 241 -2.37 10.15 10.85
C VAL A 241 -1.29 9.29 11.50
N THR A 242 -1.21 9.37 12.83
CA THR A 242 -0.30 8.54 13.62
C THR A 242 -0.82 7.10 13.74
N PHE A 243 0.06 6.15 14.05
CA PHE A 243 -0.35 4.76 14.28
C PHE A 243 -1.33 4.62 15.46
N GLU A 244 -1.23 5.49 16.48
CA GLU A 244 -2.11 5.47 17.64
C GLU A 244 -3.51 5.99 17.32
N GLU A 245 -3.63 7.05 16.52
CA GLU A 245 -4.91 7.55 16.01
C GLU A 245 -5.60 6.49 15.15
N PHE A 246 -4.88 5.87 14.22
CA PHE A 246 -5.38 4.76 13.41
C PHE A 246 -5.92 3.61 14.29
N LEU A 247 -5.19 3.20 15.34
CA LEU A 247 -5.64 2.13 16.24
C LEU A 247 -6.91 2.52 16.99
N THR A 248 -6.99 3.76 17.48
CA THR A 248 -8.13 4.28 18.24
C THR A 248 -9.38 4.32 17.38
N GLU A 249 -9.28 4.92 16.18
CA GLU A 249 -10.40 5.00 15.25
C GLU A 249 -10.91 3.60 14.85
N ARG A 250 -9.99 2.66 14.61
CA ARG A 250 -10.34 1.28 14.29
C ARG A 250 -11.06 0.58 15.44
N ALA A 251 -10.64 0.79 16.69
CA ALA A 251 -11.30 0.24 17.88
C ALA A 251 -12.72 0.79 18.06
N GLU A 252 -12.90 2.09 17.84
CA GLU A 252 -14.20 2.74 17.88
C GLU A 252 -15.16 2.24 16.81
N ARG A 253 -14.68 2.08 15.57
CA ARG A 253 -15.47 1.51 14.46
C ARG A 253 -15.93 0.08 14.79
N ALA A 254 -15.04 -0.75 15.35
CA ALA A 254 -15.38 -2.11 15.76
C ALA A 254 -16.42 -2.13 16.91
N GLY A 255 -16.29 -1.22 17.88
CA GLY A 255 -17.25 -1.07 18.97
C GLY A 255 -18.64 -0.60 18.50
N ARG A 256 -18.71 0.30 17.52
CA ARG A 256 -19.98 0.73 16.89
C ARG A 256 -20.65 -0.40 16.12
N ALA A 257 -19.91 -1.15 15.32
CA ALA A 257 -20.42 -2.29 14.57
C ALA A 257 -20.94 -3.41 15.49
N GLY A 258 -20.24 -3.68 16.60
CA GLY A 258 -20.66 -4.65 17.62
C GLY A 258 -21.97 -4.27 18.32
N ARG A 259 -22.19 -2.98 18.60
CA ARG A 259 -23.45 -2.47 19.20
C ARG A 259 -24.61 -2.53 18.21
N ALA A 260 -24.42 -2.14 16.96
CA ALA A 260 -25.43 -2.22 15.91
C ALA A 260 -25.89 -3.67 15.65
N GLY A 261 -24.94 -4.61 15.63
CA GLY A 261 -25.25 -6.04 15.47
C GLY A 261 -26.05 -6.66 16.62
N ARG A 262 -25.86 -6.18 17.87
CA ARG A 262 -26.64 -6.62 19.05
C ARG A 262 -28.05 -6.02 19.05
N ALA A 263 -28.20 -4.75 18.69
CA ALA A 263 -29.50 -4.10 18.58
C ALA A 263 -30.40 -4.75 17.50
N GLY A 264 -29.78 -5.10 16.32
CA GLY A 264 -30.52 -5.78 15.25
C GLY A 264 -30.95 -7.23 15.57
N ARG A 265 -30.26 -7.91 16.52
CA ARG A 265 -30.69 -9.24 17.00
C ARG A 265 -31.79 -9.15 18.06
N ALA A 266 -31.79 -8.14 18.94
CA ALA A 266 -32.82 -7.92 19.94
C ALA A 266 -34.18 -7.54 19.30
N GLY A 267 -34.19 -6.79 18.21
CA GLY A 267 -35.40 -6.41 17.46
C GLY A 267 -36.03 -7.50 16.59
N ARG A 268 -35.37 -8.68 16.44
CA ARG A 268 -35.93 -9.84 15.71
C ARG A 268 -36.45 -10.95 16.62
N ALA A 269 -36.29 -10.81 17.92
CA ALA A 269 -36.76 -11.78 18.93
C ALA A 269 -38.04 -11.32 19.69
N GLY A 270 -38.64 -10.21 19.33
CA GLY A 270 -39.94 -9.70 19.71
C GLY A 270 -40.85 -9.69 18.49
#